data_712a18a057ea69d6287e92a00043f5ae
#
_entry.id   712a18a057ea69d6287e92a00043f5ae
#
_cell.length_a   1.000
_cell.length_b   1.000
_cell.length_c   1.000
_cell.angle_alpha   90.00
_cell.angle_beta   90.00
_cell.angle_gamma   90.00
#
_symmetry.space_group_name_H-M   'P 1'
#
loop_
_entity.id
_entity.type
_entity.pdbx_description
1 polymer ?
#
loop_
_entity_poly.entity_id
_entity_poly.type
_entity_poly.pdbx_seq_one_letter_code
_entity_poly.pdbx_strand_id
1 'polypeptide(L)'
;MAVATTSWLVARDLVAGYLPGIDILRGVSVEATRGQVRCVLGPNGTGKSTLLKVLFGFLPAREGEIRLDGQPLRSAGPHEMGRHGVVYLPQRPSIFPYLTVEVNLRLGAWRYRGERGRVEELVGRACERFPVLGERRGQPAGTLSGGQQRQLEIARSLMHDPALLLIDEPTAGVEPRVAALIYELIRGLAAEGKAVLLVDQNIKRALEIADHVYVMRTGTVLSEGSREAFGGDTEALVARWLYASGSA
;
A
#
# COMPACT_ATOMS: atom_id res chain seq x y z
N MET A 1 -22.62 -8.61 -18.13
CA MET A 1 -21.75 -9.74 -17.69
C MET A 1 -20.73 -9.15 -16.74
N ALA A 2 -20.79 -9.49 -15.44
CA ALA A 2 -19.76 -9.10 -14.48
C ALA A 2 -18.47 -9.84 -14.88
N VAL A 3 -17.43 -9.09 -15.23
CA VAL A 3 -16.08 -9.63 -15.40
C VAL A 3 -15.68 -10.20 -14.04
N ALA A 4 -15.44 -11.51 -13.98
CA ALA A 4 -14.93 -12.15 -12.77
C ALA A 4 -13.62 -11.44 -12.41
N THR A 5 -13.65 -10.65 -11.35
CA THR A 5 -12.51 -9.87 -10.90
C THR A 5 -11.53 -10.83 -10.22
N THR A 6 -10.57 -11.33 -10.98
CA THR A 6 -9.58 -12.30 -10.48
C THR A 6 -8.61 -11.56 -9.56
N SER A 7 -8.44 -12.05 -8.33
CA SER A 7 -7.46 -11.52 -7.39
C SER A 7 -6.05 -11.67 -7.95
N TRP A 8 -5.30 -10.57 -7.99
CA TRP A 8 -3.94 -10.54 -8.52
C TRP A 8 -2.91 -11.02 -7.51
N LEU A 9 -3.12 -10.70 -6.21
CA LEU A 9 -2.38 -11.28 -5.09
C LEU A 9 -3.36 -12.03 -4.20
N VAL A 10 -3.00 -13.25 -3.81
CA VAL A 10 -3.73 -14.06 -2.83
C VAL A 10 -2.74 -14.55 -1.80
N ALA A 11 -2.99 -14.25 -0.55
CA ALA A 11 -2.24 -14.75 0.60
C ALA A 11 -3.19 -15.56 1.49
N ARG A 12 -2.80 -16.76 1.89
CA ARG A 12 -3.59 -17.67 2.72
C ARG A 12 -2.82 -18.15 3.92
N ASP A 13 -3.46 -18.10 5.09
CA ASP A 13 -3.03 -18.67 6.35
C ASP A 13 -1.59 -18.30 6.75
N LEU A 14 -1.23 -17.03 6.51
CA LEU A 14 0.12 -16.53 6.76
C LEU A 14 0.43 -16.52 8.26
N VAL A 15 1.49 -17.25 8.65
CA VAL A 15 2.11 -17.17 9.97
C VAL A 15 3.49 -16.55 9.82
N ALA A 16 3.77 -15.48 10.58
CA ALA A 16 5.05 -14.78 10.49
C ALA A 16 5.34 -13.98 11.77
N GLY A 17 6.64 -13.75 12.03
CA GLY A 17 7.12 -12.93 13.13
C GLY A 17 8.61 -12.68 13.03
N TYR A 18 9.09 -11.69 13.76
CA TYR A 18 10.49 -11.25 13.69
C TYR A 18 11.45 -12.17 14.48
N LEU A 19 10.96 -12.84 15.53
CA LEU A 19 11.77 -13.70 16.39
C LEU A 19 11.24 -15.13 16.34
N PRO A 20 12.10 -16.15 16.39
CA PRO A 20 11.68 -17.54 16.47
C PRO A 20 10.67 -17.77 17.62
N GLY A 21 9.59 -18.48 17.34
CA GLY A 21 8.55 -18.80 18.32
C GLY A 21 7.60 -17.65 18.69
N ILE A 22 7.79 -16.44 18.13
CA ILE A 22 6.89 -15.31 18.35
C ILE A 22 6.20 -14.96 17.04
N ASP A 23 4.90 -15.29 16.93
CA ASP A 23 4.10 -15.01 15.75
C ASP A 23 3.31 -13.73 15.91
N ILE A 24 3.59 -12.77 15.01
CA ILE A 24 2.84 -11.53 14.87
C ILE A 24 1.62 -11.75 13.98
N LEU A 25 1.77 -12.52 12.89
CA LEU A 25 0.67 -12.99 12.06
C LEU A 25 0.36 -14.43 12.43
N ARG A 26 -0.94 -14.73 12.56
CA ARG A 26 -1.44 -16.01 13.07
C ARG A 26 -2.55 -16.55 12.17
N GLY A 27 -2.18 -16.99 10.95
CA GLY A 27 -3.14 -17.51 9.97
C GLY A 27 -3.88 -16.38 9.24
N VAL A 28 -3.18 -15.33 8.80
CA VAL A 28 -3.80 -14.19 8.10
C VAL A 28 -4.01 -14.53 6.62
N SER A 29 -5.23 -14.37 6.15
CA SER A 29 -5.58 -14.50 4.73
C SER A 29 -6.09 -13.16 4.20
N VAL A 30 -5.53 -12.69 3.07
CA VAL A 30 -5.93 -11.46 2.38
C VAL A 30 -5.73 -11.59 0.89
N GLU A 31 -6.42 -10.76 0.13
CA GLU A 31 -6.31 -10.69 -1.31
C GLU A 31 -6.16 -9.22 -1.77
N ALA A 32 -5.53 -9.02 -2.93
CA ALA A 32 -5.54 -7.75 -3.65
C ALA A 32 -6.00 -7.98 -5.09
N THR A 33 -6.96 -7.17 -5.53
CA THR A 33 -7.65 -7.33 -6.79
C THR A 33 -7.42 -6.11 -7.67
N ARG A 34 -7.19 -6.30 -8.96
CA ARG A 34 -7.02 -5.20 -9.91
C ARG A 34 -8.27 -4.32 -9.94
N GLY A 35 -8.08 -3.02 -10.00
CA GLY A 35 -9.16 -2.06 -10.04
C GLY A 35 -9.84 -1.81 -8.69
N GLN A 36 -9.32 -2.40 -7.59
CA GLN A 36 -9.90 -2.28 -6.26
C GLN A 36 -8.91 -1.74 -5.24
N VAL A 37 -9.45 -1.00 -4.27
CA VAL A 37 -8.78 -0.67 -3.01
C VAL A 37 -9.28 -1.63 -1.94
N ARG A 38 -8.41 -2.50 -1.46
CA ARG A 38 -8.68 -3.35 -0.31
C ARG A 38 -7.97 -2.81 0.91
N CYS A 39 -8.71 -2.59 1.98
CA CYS A 39 -8.20 -1.96 3.19
C CYS A 39 -8.06 -2.98 4.33
N VAL A 40 -6.91 -2.96 5.01
CA VAL A 40 -6.69 -3.68 6.26
C VAL A 40 -6.73 -2.67 7.40
N LEU A 41 -7.76 -2.72 8.23
CA LEU A 41 -8.01 -1.81 9.32
C LEU A 41 -7.73 -2.48 10.66
N GLY A 42 -7.24 -1.71 11.63
CA GLY A 42 -6.99 -2.22 12.98
C GLY A 42 -6.14 -1.27 13.80
N PRO A 43 -6.15 -1.41 15.15
CA PRO A 43 -5.29 -0.64 16.04
C PRO A 43 -3.79 -0.85 15.75
N ASN A 44 -2.96 0.02 16.34
CA ASN A 44 -1.52 -0.14 16.28
C ASN A 44 -1.09 -1.44 16.98
N GLY A 45 -0.07 -2.12 16.44
CA GLY A 45 0.45 -3.36 16.99
C GLY A 45 -0.34 -4.63 16.59
N THR A 46 -1.38 -4.54 15.76
CA THR A 46 -2.16 -5.72 15.34
C THR A 46 -1.49 -6.57 14.24
N GLY A 47 -0.35 -6.14 13.70
CA GLY A 47 0.38 -6.87 12.67
C GLY A 47 0.20 -6.35 11.24
N LYS A 48 -0.51 -5.23 11.01
CA LYS A 48 -0.79 -4.68 9.67
C LYS A 48 0.47 -4.42 8.84
N SER A 49 1.43 -3.66 9.39
CA SER A 49 2.72 -3.39 8.70
C SER A 49 3.55 -4.66 8.54
N THR A 50 3.43 -5.62 9.48
CA THR A 50 4.07 -6.94 9.35
C THR A 50 3.49 -7.71 8.18
N LEU A 51 2.18 -7.68 7.99
CA LEU A 51 1.51 -8.28 6.83
C LEU A 51 2.09 -7.72 5.52
N LEU A 52 2.14 -6.39 5.36
CA LEU A 52 2.70 -5.79 4.15
C LEU A 52 4.17 -6.16 3.94
N LYS A 53 4.98 -6.24 5.01
CA LYS A 53 6.38 -6.66 4.93
C LYS A 53 6.53 -8.12 4.50
N VAL A 54 5.64 -9.02 4.95
CA VAL A 54 5.60 -10.41 4.50
C VAL A 54 5.21 -10.47 3.03
N LEU A 55 4.16 -9.76 2.62
CA LEU A 55 3.70 -9.71 1.25
C LEU A 55 4.72 -9.11 0.28
N PHE A 56 5.59 -8.20 0.75
CA PHE A 56 6.67 -7.61 -0.06
C PHE A 56 7.98 -8.41 -0.01
N GLY A 57 8.07 -9.44 0.84
CA GLY A 57 9.26 -10.28 0.97
C GLY A 57 10.37 -9.72 1.87
N PHE A 58 10.09 -8.70 2.71
CA PHE A 58 11.02 -8.24 3.74
C PHE A 58 11.10 -9.20 4.93
N LEU A 59 10.04 -9.95 5.17
CA LEU A 59 9.93 -10.93 6.23
C LEU A 59 9.39 -12.24 5.63
N PRO A 60 10.05 -13.39 5.84
CA PRO A 60 9.54 -14.66 5.35
C PRO A 60 8.30 -15.10 6.13
N ALA A 61 7.31 -15.65 5.43
CA ALA A 61 6.25 -16.41 6.07
C ALA A 61 6.83 -17.74 6.58
N ARG A 62 6.41 -18.16 7.77
CA ARG A 62 6.74 -19.48 8.34
C ARG A 62 5.77 -20.54 7.84
N GLU A 63 4.50 -20.15 7.70
CA GLU A 63 3.43 -21.00 7.20
C GLU A 63 2.55 -20.17 6.26
N GLY A 64 1.72 -20.86 5.49
CA GLY A 64 0.83 -20.28 4.51
C GLY A 64 1.44 -20.16 3.12
N GLU A 65 0.70 -19.59 2.20
CA GLU A 65 1.13 -19.41 0.82
C GLU A 65 0.81 -18.00 0.31
N ILE A 66 1.62 -17.52 -0.62
CA ILE A 66 1.40 -16.29 -1.37
C ILE A 66 1.39 -16.65 -2.86
N ARG A 67 0.39 -16.16 -3.60
CA ARG A 67 0.28 -16.28 -5.05
C ARG A 67 0.19 -14.90 -5.68
N LEU A 68 0.91 -14.71 -6.77
CA LEU A 68 0.77 -13.55 -7.65
C LEU A 68 0.33 -14.02 -9.03
N ASP A 69 -0.73 -13.42 -9.54
CA ASP A 69 -1.31 -13.76 -10.86
C ASP A 69 -1.50 -15.29 -11.03
N GLY A 70 -2.01 -15.94 -9.98
CA GLY A 70 -2.22 -17.37 -9.89
C GLY A 70 -0.96 -18.23 -9.67
N GLN A 71 0.24 -17.67 -9.77
CA GLN A 71 1.50 -18.38 -9.59
C GLN A 71 1.97 -18.36 -8.13
N PRO A 72 2.36 -19.51 -7.56
CA PRO A 72 2.87 -19.55 -6.19
C PRO A 72 4.23 -18.85 -6.09
N LEU A 73 4.35 -17.95 -5.12
CA LEU A 73 5.61 -17.29 -4.78
C LEU A 73 6.30 -18.08 -3.66
N ARG A 74 7.39 -18.75 -4.02
CA ARG A 74 8.26 -19.42 -3.05
C ARG A 74 9.44 -18.50 -2.75
N SER A 75 9.49 -17.94 -1.54
CA SER A 75 10.64 -17.17 -1.03
C SER A 75 11.04 -15.94 -1.87
N ALA A 76 10.08 -15.22 -2.43
CA ALA A 76 10.36 -14.00 -3.17
C ALA A 76 10.84 -12.88 -2.23
N GLY A 77 12.08 -12.43 -2.44
CA GLY A 77 12.60 -11.24 -1.76
C GLY A 77 12.09 -9.94 -2.40
N PRO A 78 12.36 -8.76 -1.78
CA PRO A 78 11.86 -7.47 -2.25
C PRO A 78 12.22 -7.15 -3.70
N HIS A 79 13.42 -7.56 -4.15
CA HIS A 79 13.86 -7.34 -5.53
C HIS A 79 12.99 -8.12 -6.54
N GLU A 80 12.64 -9.35 -6.20
CA GLU A 80 11.78 -10.18 -7.04
C GLU A 80 10.35 -9.65 -7.05
N MET A 81 9.82 -9.22 -5.90
CA MET A 81 8.52 -8.55 -5.81
C MET A 81 8.48 -7.30 -6.70
N GLY A 82 9.53 -6.48 -6.70
CA GLY A 82 9.65 -5.34 -7.60
C GLY A 82 9.63 -5.74 -9.08
N ARG A 83 10.25 -6.86 -9.47
CA ARG A 83 10.19 -7.39 -10.85
C ARG A 83 8.80 -7.83 -11.26
N HIS A 84 8.02 -8.32 -10.32
CA HIS A 84 6.61 -8.67 -10.53
C HIS A 84 5.68 -7.44 -10.52
N GLY A 85 6.21 -6.22 -10.42
CA GLY A 85 5.40 -5.01 -10.43
C GLY A 85 4.69 -4.73 -9.11
N VAL A 86 5.25 -5.21 -8.00
CA VAL A 86 4.79 -4.86 -6.65
C VAL A 86 5.64 -3.72 -6.12
N VAL A 87 5.02 -2.69 -5.55
CA VAL A 87 5.72 -1.63 -4.81
C VAL A 87 5.21 -1.58 -3.37
N TYR A 88 6.11 -1.22 -2.47
CA TYR A 88 5.79 -1.00 -1.06
C TYR A 88 6.06 0.46 -0.69
N LEU A 89 5.04 1.11 -0.16
CA LEU A 89 5.08 2.47 0.36
C LEU A 89 5.03 2.39 1.89
N PRO A 90 6.16 2.59 2.59
CA PRO A 90 6.21 2.52 4.05
C PRO A 90 5.53 3.73 4.70
N GLN A 91 5.22 3.64 5.99
CA GLN A 91 4.60 4.69 6.77
C GLN A 91 5.41 6.00 6.75
N ARG A 92 6.75 5.90 6.86
CA ARG A 92 7.65 7.07 6.72
C ARG A 92 8.13 7.18 5.29
N PRO A 93 8.07 8.38 4.67
CA PRO A 93 8.55 8.55 3.30
C PRO A 93 10.00 8.11 3.11
N SER A 94 10.23 7.24 2.13
CA SER A 94 11.55 6.68 1.80
C SER A 94 12.20 7.47 0.66
N ILE A 95 12.30 8.79 0.78
CA ILE A 95 12.95 9.66 -0.20
C ILE A 95 14.45 9.82 0.07
N PHE A 96 15.19 10.35 -0.91
CA PHE A 96 16.59 10.77 -0.75
C PHE A 96 16.63 12.28 -0.47
N PRO A 97 16.70 12.73 0.80
CA PRO A 97 16.44 14.12 1.19
C PRO A 97 17.49 15.11 0.64
N TYR A 98 18.72 14.68 0.44
CA TYR A 98 19.81 15.51 -0.07
C TYR A 98 19.86 15.60 -1.59
N LEU A 99 19.10 14.76 -2.29
CA LEU A 99 18.97 14.80 -3.75
C LEU A 99 17.77 15.66 -4.14
N THR A 100 17.83 16.26 -5.33
CA THR A 100 16.73 17.07 -5.83
C THR A 100 15.48 16.21 -6.09
N VAL A 101 14.32 16.85 -6.19
CA VAL A 101 13.05 16.20 -6.57
C VAL A 101 13.23 15.44 -7.88
N GLU A 102 13.85 16.06 -8.88
CA GLU A 102 14.09 15.43 -10.18
C GLU A 102 14.96 14.18 -10.08
N VAL A 103 16.06 14.23 -9.31
CA VAL A 103 16.94 13.08 -9.12
C VAL A 103 16.21 11.95 -8.39
N ASN A 104 15.38 12.28 -7.39
CA ASN A 104 14.52 11.29 -6.73
C ASN A 104 13.58 10.59 -7.73
N LEU A 105 12.92 11.34 -8.61
CA LEU A 105 12.08 10.77 -9.66
C LEU A 105 12.88 9.88 -10.60
N ARG A 106 14.02 10.34 -11.11
CA ARG A 106 14.89 9.56 -11.99
C ARG A 106 15.36 8.25 -11.37
N LEU A 107 15.62 8.23 -10.05
CA LEU A 107 15.93 6.99 -9.33
C LEU A 107 14.73 6.01 -9.31
N GLY A 108 13.50 6.53 -9.29
CA GLY A 108 12.30 5.71 -9.49
C GLY A 108 12.25 5.05 -10.87
N ALA A 109 12.81 5.70 -11.89
CA ALA A 109 12.90 5.17 -13.26
C ALA A 109 14.18 4.34 -13.51
N TRP A 110 14.91 3.90 -12.47
CA TRP A 110 16.22 3.22 -12.61
C TRP A 110 16.19 2.02 -13.54
N ARG A 111 15.09 1.31 -13.63
CA ARG A 111 14.89 0.20 -14.55
C ARG A 111 15.14 0.60 -16.01
N TYR A 112 14.81 1.86 -16.36
CA TYR A 112 14.90 2.42 -17.70
C TYR A 112 16.14 3.32 -17.90
N ARG A 113 17.15 3.24 -17.02
CA ARG A 113 18.34 4.12 -17.02
C ARG A 113 19.11 4.17 -18.35
N GLY A 114 18.99 3.13 -19.17
CA GLY A 114 19.55 3.08 -20.54
C GLY A 114 18.67 3.74 -21.60
N GLU A 115 17.43 4.09 -21.28
CA GLU A 115 16.42 4.60 -22.21
C GLU A 115 16.09 6.05 -21.86
N ARG A 116 17.00 7.00 -22.21
CA ARG A 116 16.89 8.39 -21.80
C ARG A 116 15.53 9.03 -22.12
N GLY A 117 15.00 8.79 -23.33
CA GLY A 117 13.69 9.30 -23.74
C GLY A 117 12.56 8.80 -22.85
N ARG A 118 12.61 7.52 -22.45
CA ARG A 118 11.62 6.91 -21.57
C ARG A 118 11.69 7.49 -20.16
N VAL A 119 12.88 7.74 -19.64
CA VAL A 119 13.05 8.38 -18.31
C VAL A 119 12.48 9.79 -18.31
N GLU A 120 12.76 10.60 -19.37
CA GLU A 120 12.21 11.96 -19.50
C GLU A 120 10.69 11.94 -19.57
N GLU A 121 10.10 11.04 -20.35
CA GLU A 121 8.65 10.86 -20.44
C GLU A 121 8.02 10.57 -19.06
N LEU A 122 8.60 9.61 -18.32
CA LEU A 122 8.12 9.23 -16.99
C LEU A 122 8.23 10.38 -16.00
N VAL A 123 9.33 11.12 -16.01
CA VAL A 123 9.51 12.32 -15.16
C VAL A 123 8.48 13.40 -15.54
N GLY A 124 8.25 13.62 -16.83
CA GLY A 124 7.22 14.55 -17.31
C GLY A 124 5.85 14.18 -16.79
N ARG A 125 5.41 12.95 -16.99
CA ARG A 125 4.11 12.43 -16.48
C ARG A 125 3.98 12.57 -14.96
N ALA A 126 5.07 12.31 -14.22
CA ALA A 126 5.06 12.48 -12.77
C ALA A 126 4.86 13.95 -12.37
N CYS A 127 5.51 14.90 -13.08
CA CYS A 127 5.33 16.33 -12.84
C CYS A 127 3.92 16.83 -13.25
N GLU A 128 3.34 16.29 -14.30
CA GLU A 128 1.95 16.59 -14.70
C GLU A 128 0.95 16.10 -13.64
N ARG A 129 1.15 14.87 -13.14
CA ARG A 129 0.29 14.29 -12.11
C ARG A 129 0.46 14.96 -10.74
N PHE A 130 1.66 15.46 -10.44
CA PHE A 130 2.02 16.13 -9.19
C PHE A 130 2.63 17.51 -9.50
N PRO A 131 1.82 18.55 -9.82
CA PRO A 131 2.33 19.85 -10.26
C PRO A 131 3.35 20.48 -9.29
N VAL A 132 3.12 20.33 -7.98
CA VAL A 132 4.03 20.81 -6.95
C VAL A 132 5.45 20.24 -7.07
N LEU A 133 5.61 19.03 -7.59
CA LEU A 133 6.93 18.42 -7.84
C LEU A 133 7.56 19.03 -9.11
N GLY A 134 6.75 19.34 -10.12
CA GLY A 134 7.18 20.01 -11.32
C GLY A 134 7.75 21.41 -11.04
N GLU A 135 7.06 22.20 -10.20
CA GLU A 135 7.48 23.54 -9.77
C GLU A 135 8.78 23.52 -8.93
N ARG A 136 9.09 22.40 -8.28
CA ARG A 136 10.19 22.26 -7.30
C ARG A 136 11.27 21.27 -7.74
N ARG A 137 11.37 20.95 -9.04
CA ARG A 137 12.27 19.93 -9.60
C ARG A 137 13.72 20.05 -9.13
N GLY A 138 14.25 21.29 -9.08
CA GLY A 138 15.63 21.57 -8.69
C GLY A 138 15.87 21.67 -7.18
N GLN A 139 14.82 21.59 -6.34
CA GLN A 139 14.98 21.72 -4.89
C GLN A 139 15.39 20.38 -4.26
N PRO A 140 16.22 20.40 -3.19
CA PRO A 140 16.48 19.21 -2.39
C PRO A 140 15.17 18.66 -1.79
N ALA A 141 14.93 17.36 -1.92
CA ALA A 141 13.68 16.74 -1.49
C ALA A 141 13.41 16.88 0.01
N GLY A 142 14.47 17.00 0.83
CA GLY A 142 14.36 17.23 2.27
C GLY A 142 13.76 18.58 2.67
N THR A 143 13.73 19.58 1.74
CA THR A 143 13.13 20.89 1.97
C THR A 143 11.61 20.93 1.70
N LEU A 144 11.06 19.86 1.16
CA LEU A 144 9.63 19.72 0.93
C LEU A 144 8.88 19.52 2.25
N SER A 145 7.62 19.96 2.31
CA SER A 145 6.75 19.59 3.44
C SER A 145 6.50 18.08 3.49
N GLY A 146 6.12 17.53 4.64
CA GLY A 146 5.86 16.10 4.78
C GLY A 146 4.86 15.54 3.76
N GLY A 147 3.80 16.30 3.45
CA GLY A 147 2.84 15.94 2.42
C GLY A 147 3.41 15.96 1.00
N GLN A 148 4.30 16.91 0.70
CA GLN A 148 4.99 16.97 -0.60
C GLN A 148 6.03 15.84 -0.72
N GLN A 149 6.73 15.49 0.37
CA GLN A 149 7.62 14.34 0.41
C GLN A 149 6.86 13.03 0.15
N ARG A 150 5.65 12.90 0.71
CA ARG A 150 4.78 11.75 0.45
C ARG A 150 4.33 11.70 -1.02
N GLN A 151 3.97 12.84 -1.61
CA GLN A 151 3.66 12.90 -3.04
C GLN A 151 4.86 12.50 -3.90
N LEU A 152 6.07 12.95 -3.56
CA LEU A 152 7.31 12.56 -4.25
C LEU A 152 7.56 11.05 -4.16
N GLU A 153 7.36 10.45 -2.99
CA GLU A 153 7.52 9.00 -2.80
C GLU A 153 6.53 8.22 -3.67
N ILE A 154 5.25 8.62 -3.66
CA ILE A 154 4.23 7.99 -4.51
C ILE A 154 4.59 8.16 -5.98
N ALA A 155 4.93 9.38 -6.41
CA ALA A 155 5.34 9.66 -7.78
C ALA A 155 6.50 8.76 -8.21
N ARG A 156 7.54 8.67 -7.37
CA ARG A 156 8.70 7.79 -7.60
C ARG A 156 8.30 6.32 -7.75
N SER A 157 7.40 5.85 -6.91
CA SER A 157 6.93 4.47 -6.94
C SER A 157 6.14 4.14 -8.21
N LEU A 158 5.43 5.12 -8.77
CA LEU A 158 4.69 4.96 -10.02
C LEU A 158 5.56 4.92 -11.27
N MET A 159 6.83 5.33 -11.19
CA MET A 159 7.76 5.29 -12.33
C MET A 159 7.99 3.87 -12.89
N HIS A 160 7.75 2.84 -12.11
CA HIS A 160 7.85 1.44 -12.54
C HIS A 160 6.56 0.87 -13.12
N ASP A 161 5.49 1.66 -13.21
CA ASP A 161 4.15 1.21 -13.60
C ASP A 161 3.71 -0.05 -12.83
N PRO A 162 3.59 0.03 -11.50
CA PRO A 162 3.29 -1.13 -10.66
C PRO A 162 1.89 -1.68 -10.94
N ALA A 163 1.77 -3.00 -10.83
CA ALA A 163 0.48 -3.70 -10.87
C ALA A 163 -0.20 -3.73 -9.49
N LEU A 164 0.61 -3.76 -8.41
CA LEU A 164 0.14 -3.76 -7.02
C LEU A 164 0.90 -2.73 -6.19
N LEU A 165 0.15 -1.95 -5.43
CA LEU A 165 0.67 -1.05 -4.41
C LEU A 165 0.31 -1.60 -3.01
N LEU A 166 1.32 -1.87 -2.20
CA LEU A 166 1.21 -2.17 -0.78
C LEU A 166 1.50 -0.87 -0.01
N ILE A 167 0.51 -0.30 0.63
CA ILE A 167 0.58 1.05 1.20
C ILE A 167 0.36 0.99 2.72
N ASP A 168 1.35 1.46 3.48
CA ASP A 168 1.34 1.44 4.94
C ASP A 168 1.09 2.85 5.49
N GLU A 169 -0.09 3.11 6.04
CA GLU A 169 -0.52 4.35 6.69
C GLU A 169 -0.07 5.63 5.94
N PRO A 170 -0.53 5.86 4.70
CA PRO A 170 0.03 6.88 3.80
C PRO A 170 -0.13 8.32 4.29
N THR A 171 -1.02 8.55 5.25
CA THR A 171 -1.38 9.89 5.72
C THR A 171 -0.98 10.16 7.17
N ALA A 172 -0.19 9.27 7.79
CA ALA A 172 0.29 9.45 9.14
C ALA A 172 1.15 10.73 9.25
N GLY A 173 0.75 11.67 10.13
CA GLY A 173 1.46 12.94 10.32
C GLY A 173 1.31 13.95 9.17
N VAL A 174 0.39 13.74 8.25
CA VAL A 174 0.13 14.63 7.10
C VAL A 174 -1.07 15.52 7.40
N GLU A 175 -1.00 16.78 6.96
CA GLU A 175 -2.09 17.75 7.09
C GLU A 175 -3.40 17.22 6.43
N PRO A 176 -4.59 17.45 7.03
CA PRO A 176 -5.87 16.89 6.56
C PRO A 176 -6.20 17.13 5.09
N ARG A 177 -5.87 18.32 4.56
CA ARG A 177 -6.09 18.63 3.13
C ARG A 177 -5.23 17.78 2.20
N VAL A 178 -3.95 17.60 2.56
CA VAL A 178 -3.02 16.77 1.77
C VAL A 178 -3.37 15.30 1.94
N ALA A 179 -3.81 14.88 3.12
CA ALA A 179 -4.31 13.53 3.36
C ALA A 179 -5.48 13.18 2.42
N ALA A 180 -6.45 14.09 2.27
CA ALA A 180 -7.56 13.89 1.33
C ALA A 180 -7.07 13.67 -0.11
N LEU A 181 -6.13 14.49 -0.59
CA LEU A 181 -5.55 14.33 -1.93
C LEU A 181 -4.84 12.99 -2.12
N ILE A 182 -4.17 12.48 -1.06
CA ILE A 182 -3.52 11.17 -1.10
C ILE A 182 -4.56 10.05 -1.24
N TYR A 183 -5.67 10.09 -0.51
CA TYR A 183 -6.73 9.08 -0.64
C TYR A 183 -7.41 9.15 -2.02
N GLU A 184 -7.68 10.34 -2.55
CA GLU A 184 -8.20 10.52 -3.91
C GLU A 184 -7.23 9.94 -4.96
N LEU A 185 -5.93 10.19 -4.80
CA LEU A 185 -4.89 9.61 -5.65
C LEU A 185 -4.91 8.08 -5.60
N ILE A 186 -4.97 7.49 -4.40
CA ILE A 186 -5.02 6.03 -4.21
C ILE A 186 -6.27 5.46 -4.91
N ARG A 187 -7.42 6.10 -4.76
CA ARG A 187 -8.66 5.69 -5.47
C ARG A 187 -8.51 5.80 -6.98
N GLY A 188 -7.89 6.88 -7.46
CA GLY A 188 -7.58 7.08 -8.89
C GLY A 188 -6.69 5.97 -9.45
N LEU A 189 -5.66 5.54 -8.71
CA LEU A 189 -4.78 4.44 -9.11
C LEU A 189 -5.53 3.11 -9.28
N ALA A 190 -6.47 2.83 -8.38
CA ALA A 190 -7.33 1.66 -8.52
C ALA A 190 -8.23 1.78 -9.75
N ALA A 191 -8.84 2.95 -9.99
CA ALA A 191 -9.65 3.20 -11.19
C ALA A 191 -8.87 3.03 -12.51
N GLU A 192 -7.53 3.26 -12.48
CA GLU A 192 -6.61 2.98 -13.59
C GLU A 192 -6.29 1.46 -13.74
N GLY A 193 -6.92 0.59 -12.95
CA GLY A 193 -6.73 -0.87 -13.02
C GLY A 193 -5.63 -1.43 -12.13
N LYS A 194 -4.99 -0.61 -11.28
CA LYS A 194 -3.99 -1.11 -10.33
C LYS A 194 -4.68 -1.80 -9.15
N ALA A 195 -4.03 -2.82 -8.58
CA ALA A 195 -4.45 -3.38 -7.31
C ALA A 195 -3.85 -2.55 -6.17
N VAL A 196 -4.64 -2.26 -5.14
CA VAL A 196 -4.17 -1.55 -3.95
C VAL A 196 -4.53 -2.34 -2.69
N LEU A 197 -3.52 -2.63 -1.86
CA LEU A 197 -3.73 -3.11 -0.49
C LEU A 197 -3.25 -2.01 0.45
N LEU A 198 -4.20 -1.31 1.05
CA LEU A 198 -4.00 -0.20 1.98
C LEU A 198 -4.11 -0.70 3.42
N VAL A 199 -3.09 -0.45 4.22
CA VAL A 199 -3.15 -0.60 5.67
C VAL A 199 -3.34 0.78 6.28
N ASP A 200 -4.35 0.94 7.14
CA ASP A 200 -4.61 2.22 7.76
C ASP A 200 -5.17 2.07 9.19
N GLN A 201 -5.02 3.11 9.99
CA GLN A 201 -5.67 3.27 11.28
C GLN A 201 -6.83 4.28 11.23
N ASN A 202 -6.89 5.11 10.19
CA ASN A 202 -7.98 6.06 9.97
C ASN A 202 -9.16 5.36 9.29
N ILE A 203 -10.00 4.74 10.12
CA ILE A 203 -11.14 3.93 9.67
C ILE A 203 -12.03 4.72 8.71
N LYS A 204 -12.41 5.94 9.08
CA LYS A 204 -13.34 6.76 8.30
C LYS A 204 -12.82 7.01 6.88
N ARG A 205 -11.61 7.53 6.76
CA ARG A 205 -11.01 7.85 5.46
C ARG A 205 -10.74 6.62 4.60
N ALA A 206 -10.25 5.55 5.22
CA ALA A 206 -10.01 4.31 4.49
C ALA A 206 -11.31 3.71 3.94
N LEU A 207 -12.42 3.76 4.72
CA LEU A 207 -13.73 3.30 4.29
C LEU A 207 -14.32 4.12 3.14
N GLU A 208 -14.02 5.44 3.06
CA GLU A 208 -14.49 6.28 1.96
C GLU A 208 -13.99 5.79 0.59
N ILE A 209 -12.82 5.15 0.53
CA ILE A 209 -12.19 4.69 -0.72
C ILE A 209 -12.15 3.18 -0.88
N ALA A 210 -12.45 2.39 0.16
CA ALA A 210 -12.37 0.92 0.13
C ALA A 210 -13.47 0.29 -0.70
N ASP A 211 -13.13 -0.73 -1.47
CA ASP A 211 -14.06 -1.66 -2.10
C ASP A 211 -14.27 -2.91 -1.21
N HIS A 212 -13.24 -3.31 -0.47
CA HIS A 212 -13.26 -4.44 0.46
C HIS A 212 -12.45 -4.12 1.71
N VAL A 213 -12.86 -4.62 2.86
CA VAL A 213 -12.27 -4.33 4.16
C VAL A 213 -11.95 -5.62 4.90
N TYR A 214 -10.75 -5.70 5.45
CA TYR A 214 -10.31 -6.68 6.43
C TYR A 214 -10.14 -5.98 7.78
N VAL A 215 -10.76 -6.49 8.83
CA VAL A 215 -10.61 -5.97 10.20
C VAL A 215 -9.64 -6.87 10.94
N MET A 216 -8.47 -6.31 11.29
CA MET A 216 -7.37 -7.07 11.88
C MET A 216 -7.20 -6.75 13.37
N ARG A 217 -7.08 -7.79 14.21
CA ARG A 217 -6.80 -7.69 15.64
C ARG A 217 -5.86 -8.81 16.07
N THR A 218 -4.84 -8.48 16.85
CA THR A 218 -3.91 -9.43 17.48
C THR A 218 -3.38 -10.50 16.52
N GLY A 219 -3.00 -10.08 15.31
CA GLY A 219 -2.38 -10.95 14.30
C GLY A 219 -3.35 -11.82 13.50
N THR A 220 -4.65 -11.61 13.61
CA THR A 220 -5.68 -12.36 12.86
C THR A 220 -6.65 -11.42 12.16
N VAL A 221 -7.32 -11.88 11.12
CA VAL A 221 -8.48 -11.21 10.50
C VAL A 221 -9.73 -11.66 11.27
N LEU A 222 -10.38 -10.70 11.95
CA LEU A 222 -11.62 -10.98 12.70
C LEU A 222 -12.86 -11.00 11.82
N SER A 223 -12.87 -10.15 10.79
CA SER A 223 -13.98 -10.01 9.86
C SER A 223 -13.51 -9.41 8.56
N GLU A 224 -14.18 -9.75 7.48
CA GLU A 224 -13.93 -9.18 6.16
C GLU A 224 -15.24 -9.09 5.37
N GLY A 225 -15.26 -8.22 4.36
CA GLY A 225 -16.39 -8.09 3.44
C GLY A 225 -16.28 -6.88 2.54
N SER A 226 -17.21 -6.77 1.57
CA SER A 226 -17.35 -5.56 0.79
C SER A 226 -17.83 -4.41 1.68
N ARG A 227 -17.58 -3.17 1.27
CA ARG A 227 -18.06 -1.99 1.99
C ARG A 227 -19.57 -2.05 2.26
N GLU A 228 -20.35 -2.53 1.28
CA GLU A 228 -21.80 -2.65 1.37
C GLU A 228 -22.24 -3.70 2.39
N ALA A 229 -21.47 -4.77 2.58
CA ALA A 229 -21.77 -5.84 3.53
C ALA A 229 -21.76 -5.37 4.99
N PHE A 230 -21.09 -4.25 5.27
CA PHE A 230 -21.02 -3.68 6.62
C PHE A 230 -22.21 -2.77 6.97
N GLY A 231 -23.15 -2.54 6.05
CA GLY A 231 -24.37 -1.75 6.29
C GLY A 231 -24.12 -0.24 6.42
N GLY A 232 -25.16 0.52 6.81
CA GLY A 232 -25.15 1.98 6.79
C GLY A 232 -24.19 2.68 7.75
N ASP A 233 -23.75 2.03 8.84
CA ASP A 233 -22.79 2.56 9.81
C ASP A 233 -21.56 1.64 9.93
N THR A 234 -20.81 1.56 8.84
CA THR A 234 -19.59 0.73 8.75
C THR A 234 -18.53 1.21 9.75
N GLU A 235 -18.48 2.51 10.04
CA GLU A 235 -17.51 3.10 10.98
C GLU A 235 -17.77 2.61 12.41
N ALA A 236 -19.01 2.68 12.89
CA ALA A 236 -19.39 2.20 14.21
C ALA A 236 -19.22 0.68 14.31
N LEU A 237 -19.53 -0.06 13.25
CA LEU A 237 -19.35 -1.52 13.23
C LEU A 237 -17.90 -1.93 13.35
N VAL A 238 -17.02 -1.32 12.55
CA VAL A 238 -15.57 -1.58 12.60
C VAL A 238 -15.01 -1.13 13.95
N ALA A 239 -15.40 0.03 14.44
CA ALA A 239 -14.99 0.52 15.75
C ALA A 239 -15.44 -0.46 16.86
N ARG A 240 -16.68 -0.95 16.81
CA ARG A 240 -17.20 -1.95 17.75
C ARG A 240 -16.35 -3.24 17.74
N TRP A 241 -15.96 -3.73 16.56
CA TRP A 241 -15.11 -4.93 16.47
C TRP A 241 -13.70 -4.71 16.99
N LEU A 242 -13.14 -3.53 16.75
CA LEU A 242 -11.80 -3.20 17.21
C LEU A 242 -11.72 -2.94 18.71
N TYR A 243 -12.75 -2.30 19.27
CA TYR A 243 -12.76 -1.82 20.66
C TYR A 243 -13.72 -2.60 21.56
N ALA A 244 -14.54 -3.50 21.03
CA ALA A 244 -15.28 -4.47 21.85
C ALA A 244 -14.30 -5.39 22.55
N SER A 245 -13.66 -4.84 23.58
CA SER A 245 -12.76 -5.57 24.46
C SER A 245 -13.56 -6.50 25.32
N GLY A 246 -13.24 -7.78 25.28
CA GLY A 246 -13.17 -8.61 26.44
C GLY A 246 -14.16 -8.35 27.59
N SER A 247 -15.37 -8.83 27.41
CA SER A 247 -16.20 -9.35 28.49
C SER A 247 -16.48 -10.81 28.15
N ALA A 248 -15.51 -11.64 28.46
CA ALA A 248 -15.66 -13.06 28.73
C ALA A 248 -14.57 -13.46 29.72
#